data_a5d70a2f8668a9358512349401ed82d7
#
_entry.id   a5d70a2f8668a9358512349401ed82d7
#
_cell.length_a   1.000
_cell.length_b   1.000
_cell.length_c   1.000
_cell.angle_alpha   90.00
_cell.angle_beta   90.00
_cell.angle_gamma   90.00
#
_symmetry.space_group_name_H-M   'P 1'
#
loop_
_entity.id
_entity.type
_entity.pdbx_description
1 polymer ?
#
loop_
_entity_poly.entity_id
_entity_poly.type
_entity_poly.pdbx_seq_one_letter_code
_entity_poly.pdbx_strand_id
1 'polypeptide(L)'
;MTIEDLTLDNTQSIDIKADIGDVFRSVLHRMGEGFTNQQGESMQLTLEQWPGGRWFRDRGNGIGHLWGHLQVIKPPVLLELSGPLIMSYPALNHIEVKLEQRPGGTHVDFRHRAMGFIDPAHRKGMTSGWKQMLEGIAQDCVSLKKG
;
A
#
# COMPACT_ATOMS: atom_id res chain seq x y z
N MET A 1 -12.48 26.06 5.85
CA MET A 1 -11.53 24.93 5.64
C MET A 1 -10.50 24.95 6.75
N THR A 2 -10.40 23.85 7.48
CA THR A 2 -9.45 23.69 8.59
C THR A 2 -8.26 22.85 8.15
N ILE A 3 -7.23 22.80 8.97
CA ILE A 3 -6.06 21.98 8.67
C ILE A 3 -6.42 20.48 8.64
N GLU A 4 -7.42 20.07 9.43
CA GLU A 4 -7.93 18.69 9.43
C GLU A 4 -8.54 18.33 8.08
N ASP A 5 -9.15 19.28 7.37
CA ASP A 5 -9.70 19.05 6.04
C ASP A 5 -8.60 18.86 4.99
N LEU A 6 -7.40 19.36 5.26
CA LEU A 6 -6.25 19.31 4.37
C LEU A 6 -5.25 18.20 4.73
N THR A 7 -5.57 17.38 5.71
CA THR A 7 -4.68 16.30 6.16
C THR A 7 -5.43 14.99 6.35
N LEU A 8 -4.71 13.89 6.20
CA LEU A 8 -5.20 12.54 6.45
C LEU A 8 -4.13 11.77 7.22
N ASP A 9 -4.54 11.02 8.21
CA ASP A 9 -3.65 10.11 8.92
C ASP A 9 -4.44 8.84 9.24
N ASN A 10 -4.15 7.77 8.49
CA ASN A 10 -4.83 6.48 8.62
C ASN A 10 -3.80 5.45 9.06
N THR A 11 -3.98 4.91 10.26
CA THR A 11 -3.11 3.87 10.80
C THR A 11 -3.91 2.58 10.99
N GLN A 12 -3.33 1.47 10.57
CA GLN A 12 -3.90 0.14 10.72
C GLN A 12 -2.79 -0.84 11.06
N SER A 13 -3.13 -1.93 11.70
CA SER A 13 -2.17 -3.01 11.97
C SER A 13 -2.84 -4.37 11.85
N ILE A 14 -2.02 -5.39 11.61
CA ILE A 14 -2.48 -6.76 11.53
C ILE A 14 -1.35 -7.70 11.99
N ASP A 15 -1.72 -8.79 12.65
CA ASP A 15 -0.80 -9.87 13.00
C ASP A 15 -1.01 -11.03 12.03
N ILE A 16 0.07 -11.47 11.40
CA ILE A 16 0.01 -12.52 10.38
C ILE A 16 0.88 -13.70 10.84
N LYS A 17 0.31 -14.91 10.86
CA LYS A 17 1.01 -16.13 11.24
C LYS A 17 1.86 -16.66 10.08
N ALA A 18 2.90 -15.89 9.75
CA ALA A 18 3.82 -16.23 8.67
C ALA A 18 5.17 -15.58 8.93
N ASP A 19 6.20 -16.12 8.30
CA ASP A 19 7.56 -15.60 8.36
C ASP A 19 7.63 -14.19 7.78
N ILE A 20 8.45 -13.33 8.37
CA ILE A 20 8.57 -11.92 7.98
C ILE A 20 8.99 -11.76 6.51
N GLY A 21 9.84 -12.66 6.00
CA GLY A 21 10.25 -12.64 4.59
C GLY A 21 9.07 -12.89 3.65
N ASP A 22 8.22 -13.85 3.99
CA ASP A 22 7.03 -14.18 3.20
C ASP A 22 6.02 -13.03 3.24
N VAL A 23 5.82 -12.43 4.41
CA VAL A 23 4.92 -11.29 4.56
C VAL A 23 5.42 -10.11 3.74
N PHE A 24 6.72 -9.81 3.79
CA PHE A 24 7.29 -8.71 3.02
C PHE A 24 7.13 -8.91 1.51
N ARG A 25 7.35 -10.12 1.02
CA ARG A 25 7.13 -10.46 -0.40
C ARG A 25 5.68 -10.25 -0.80
N SER A 26 4.74 -10.63 0.07
CA SER A 26 3.32 -10.40 -0.18
C SER A 26 2.96 -8.91 -0.18
N VAL A 27 3.58 -8.11 0.70
CA VAL A 27 3.41 -6.64 0.70
C VAL A 27 3.84 -6.07 -0.66
N LEU A 28 5.02 -6.45 -1.15
CA LEU A 28 5.51 -5.97 -2.44
C LEU A 28 4.57 -6.38 -3.58
N HIS A 29 4.09 -7.62 -3.57
CA HIS A 29 3.15 -8.10 -4.58
C HIS A 29 1.83 -7.32 -4.53
N ARG A 30 1.24 -7.17 -3.36
CA ARG A 30 -0.04 -6.47 -3.20
C ARG A 30 0.05 -4.97 -3.50
N MET A 31 1.20 -4.37 -3.29
CA MET A 31 1.42 -2.96 -3.67
C MET A 31 1.75 -2.80 -5.16
N GLY A 32 2.10 -3.88 -5.85
CA GLY A 32 2.43 -3.90 -7.28
C GLY A 32 1.39 -4.66 -8.09
N GLU A 33 1.83 -5.73 -8.75
CA GLU A 33 1.00 -6.52 -9.68
C GLU A 33 -0.28 -7.06 -9.06
N GLY A 34 -0.26 -7.38 -7.78
CA GLY A 34 -1.40 -7.92 -7.05
C GLY A 34 -2.35 -6.87 -6.47
N PHE A 35 -2.14 -5.59 -6.77
CA PHE A 35 -3.02 -4.54 -6.26
C PHE A 35 -4.38 -4.64 -6.94
N THR A 36 -5.44 -4.77 -6.12
CA THR A 36 -6.81 -4.84 -6.60
C THR A 36 -7.64 -3.72 -6.01
N ASN A 37 -8.71 -3.34 -6.72
CA ASN A 37 -9.71 -2.42 -6.17
C ASN A 37 -10.62 -3.19 -5.19
N GLN A 38 -11.60 -2.51 -4.62
CA GLN A 38 -12.49 -3.12 -3.63
C GLN A 38 -13.38 -4.21 -4.21
N GLN A 39 -13.53 -4.25 -5.54
CA GLN A 39 -14.27 -5.30 -6.25
C GLN A 39 -13.41 -6.49 -6.65
N GLY A 40 -12.12 -6.48 -6.29
CA GLY A 40 -11.19 -7.54 -6.61
C GLY A 40 -10.59 -7.46 -8.01
N GLU A 41 -10.82 -6.38 -8.74
CA GLU A 41 -10.28 -6.19 -10.08
C GLU A 41 -8.84 -5.67 -10.04
N SER A 42 -7.99 -6.21 -10.92
CA SER A 42 -6.59 -5.76 -11.01
C SER A 42 -6.50 -4.29 -11.38
N MET A 43 -5.70 -3.55 -10.65
CA MET A 43 -5.39 -2.16 -10.97
C MET A 43 -4.22 -2.03 -11.94
N GLN A 44 -3.62 -3.14 -12.36
CA GLN A 44 -2.53 -3.15 -13.34
C GLN A 44 -1.36 -2.28 -12.91
N LEU A 45 -1.02 -2.31 -11.61
CA LEU A 45 0.11 -1.54 -11.09
C LEU A 45 1.42 -2.26 -11.29
N THR A 46 2.45 -1.47 -11.51
CA THR A 46 3.84 -1.91 -11.49
C THR A 46 4.55 -1.15 -10.38
N LEU A 47 5.32 -1.87 -9.57
CA LEU A 47 6.19 -1.29 -8.56
C LEU A 47 7.63 -1.66 -8.88
N GLU A 48 8.42 -0.67 -9.23
CA GLU A 48 9.85 -0.84 -9.43
C GLU A 48 10.54 -0.86 -8.07
N GLN A 49 11.17 -1.97 -7.70
CA GLN A 49 11.57 -2.27 -6.33
C GLN A 49 12.98 -1.79 -6.00
N TRP A 50 13.21 -0.48 -6.15
CA TRP A 50 14.47 0.19 -5.78
C TRP A 50 14.19 1.64 -5.42
N PRO A 51 15.07 2.30 -4.65
CA PRO A 51 14.85 3.70 -4.29
C PRO A 51 14.74 4.58 -5.53
N GLY A 52 13.66 5.36 -5.61
CA GLY A 52 13.36 6.17 -6.79
C GLY A 52 12.56 5.42 -7.85
N GLY A 53 12.33 4.12 -7.68
CA GLY A 53 11.51 3.33 -8.59
C GLY A 53 10.10 3.89 -8.72
N ARG A 54 9.49 3.70 -9.87
CA ARG A 54 8.14 4.20 -10.13
C ARG A 54 7.08 3.23 -9.59
N TRP A 55 5.98 3.80 -9.19
CA TRP A 55 4.77 3.08 -8.82
C TRP A 55 3.66 3.63 -9.71
N PHE A 56 3.23 2.84 -10.68
CA PHE A 56 2.40 3.38 -11.76
C PHE A 56 1.46 2.33 -12.35
N ARG A 57 0.42 2.84 -12.99
CA ARG A 57 -0.53 2.04 -13.74
C ARG A 57 -0.25 2.24 -15.22
N ASP A 58 0.11 1.18 -15.93
CA ASP A 58 0.36 1.21 -17.36
C ASP A 58 -0.77 0.49 -18.10
N ARG A 59 -1.49 1.25 -18.92
CA ARG A 59 -2.61 0.73 -19.72
C ARG A 59 -2.23 0.53 -21.18
N GLY A 60 -0.97 0.74 -21.53
CA GLY A 60 -0.48 0.62 -22.90
C GLY A 60 -0.60 1.92 -23.70
N ASN A 61 0.17 2.01 -24.77
CA ASN A 61 0.15 3.15 -25.71
C ASN A 61 0.38 4.52 -25.06
N GLY A 62 1.20 4.57 -24.01
CA GLY A 62 1.45 5.81 -23.28
C GLY A 62 0.30 6.27 -22.40
N ILE A 63 -0.71 5.44 -22.21
CA ILE A 63 -1.86 5.74 -21.35
C ILE A 63 -1.64 5.10 -20.00
N GLY A 64 -1.78 5.88 -18.94
CA GLY A 64 -1.58 5.36 -17.59
C GLY A 64 -1.63 6.44 -16.55
N HIS A 65 -1.20 6.09 -15.34
CA HIS A 65 -1.30 6.97 -14.19
C HIS A 65 -0.12 6.73 -13.25
N LEU A 66 0.71 7.74 -13.04
CA LEU A 66 1.79 7.66 -12.06
C LEU A 66 1.22 7.87 -10.66
N TRP A 67 1.34 6.86 -9.80
CA TRP A 67 0.85 6.90 -8.43
C TRP A 67 1.90 7.43 -7.46
N GLY A 68 3.19 7.25 -7.79
CA GLY A 68 4.25 7.73 -6.94
C GLY A 68 5.60 7.07 -7.21
N HIS A 69 6.45 7.16 -6.21
CA HIS A 69 7.79 6.58 -6.24
C HIS A 69 8.06 5.81 -4.96
N LEU A 70 8.86 4.77 -5.08
CA LEU A 70 9.38 4.05 -3.94
C LEU A 70 10.47 4.91 -3.30
N GLN A 71 10.25 5.29 -2.05
CA GLN A 71 11.15 6.18 -1.31
C GLN A 71 12.17 5.39 -0.49
N VAL A 72 11.71 4.38 0.24
CA VAL A 72 12.56 3.53 1.08
C VAL A 72 12.18 2.07 0.90
N ILE A 73 13.16 1.21 0.71
CA ILE A 73 12.96 -0.24 0.76
C ILE A 73 14.08 -0.87 1.58
N LYS A 74 13.70 -1.53 2.67
CA LYS A 74 14.61 -2.27 3.56
C LYS A 74 13.99 -3.65 3.85
N PRO A 75 14.16 -4.62 2.97
CA PRO A 75 13.61 -5.95 3.21
C PRO A 75 14.23 -6.58 4.46
N PRO A 76 13.47 -7.27 5.28
CA PRO A 76 12.02 -7.48 5.21
C PRO A 76 11.22 -6.56 6.14
N VAL A 77 11.71 -5.39 6.51
CA VAL A 77 11.18 -4.61 7.64
C VAL A 77 10.49 -3.30 7.26
N LEU A 78 10.78 -2.72 6.08
CA LEU A 78 10.28 -1.38 5.78
C LEU A 78 10.06 -1.15 4.29
N LEU A 79 8.91 -0.55 3.96
CA LEU A 79 8.60 -0.04 2.63
C LEU A 79 7.93 1.33 2.79
N GLU A 80 8.44 2.36 2.08
CA GLU A 80 7.82 3.67 2.04
C GLU A 80 7.62 4.13 0.60
N LEU A 81 6.42 4.62 0.32
CA LEU A 81 6.02 5.12 -1.00
C LEU A 81 5.47 6.53 -0.85
N SER A 82 5.68 7.38 -1.85
CA SER A 82 5.12 8.74 -1.83
C SER A 82 4.69 9.17 -3.21
N GLY A 83 3.60 9.95 -3.29
CA GLY A 83 3.10 10.48 -4.55
C GLY A 83 1.61 10.83 -4.49
N PRO A 84 1.01 11.12 -5.67
CA PRO A 84 -0.41 11.49 -5.75
C PRO A 84 -1.37 10.33 -5.54
N LEU A 85 -0.92 9.09 -5.69
CA LEU A 85 -1.72 7.86 -5.68
C LEU A 85 -2.77 7.91 -6.80
N ILE A 86 -3.98 7.42 -6.53
CA ILE A 86 -5.09 7.44 -7.49
C ILE A 86 -5.72 8.83 -7.63
N MET A 87 -5.33 9.76 -6.78
CA MET A 87 -5.97 11.07 -6.70
C MET A 87 -5.61 11.96 -7.88
N SER A 88 -6.62 12.54 -8.52
CA SER A 88 -6.44 13.51 -9.62
C SER A 88 -6.67 14.93 -9.12
N TYR A 89 -6.22 15.23 -7.91
CA TYR A 89 -6.29 16.55 -7.30
C TYR A 89 -5.01 16.80 -6.49
N PRO A 90 -4.71 18.05 -6.11
CA PRO A 90 -3.42 18.38 -5.49
C PRO A 90 -3.32 17.86 -4.05
N ALA A 91 -2.87 16.64 -3.91
CA ALA A 91 -2.58 16.02 -2.63
C ALA A 91 -1.25 15.26 -2.71
N LEU A 92 -0.49 15.30 -1.64
CA LEU A 92 0.74 14.56 -1.48
C LEU A 92 0.52 13.46 -0.45
N ASN A 93 0.84 12.22 -0.82
CA ASN A 93 0.61 11.06 0.02
C ASN A 93 1.92 10.39 0.40
N HIS A 94 1.96 9.84 1.59
CA HIS A 94 3.06 9.02 2.07
C HIS A 94 2.49 7.75 2.70
N ILE A 95 3.00 6.61 2.23
CA ILE A 95 2.61 5.30 2.73
C ILE A 95 3.83 4.65 3.37
N GLU A 96 3.65 4.11 4.56
CA GLU A 96 4.69 3.42 5.32
C GLU A 96 4.17 2.07 5.75
N VAL A 97 4.91 1.01 5.44
CA VAL A 97 4.61 -0.35 5.88
C VAL A 97 5.81 -0.86 6.66
N LYS A 98 5.62 -1.08 7.96
CA LYS A 98 6.65 -1.59 8.87
C LYS A 98 6.30 -2.99 9.31
N LEU A 99 7.28 -3.89 9.28
CA LEU A 99 7.13 -5.27 9.70
C LEU A 99 8.06 -5.56 10.88
N GLU A 100 7.53 -6.27 11.86
CA GLU A 100 8.27 -6.71 13.03
C GLU A 100 8.04 -8.19 13.26
N GLN A 101 9.13 -8.97 13.32
CA GLN A 101 9.04 -10.39 13.68
C GLN A 101 8.63 -10.51 15.15
N ARG A 102 7.62 -11.33 15.39
CA ARG A 102 7.12 -11.62 16.75
C ARG A 102 6.99 -13.12 16.94
N PRO A 103 6.92 -13.62 18.19
CA PRO A 103 6.68 -15.04 18.42
C PRO A 103 5.41 -15.49 17.70
N GLY A 104 5.54 -16.50 16.82
CA GLY A 104 4.42 -17.04 16.07
C GLY A 104 4.06 -16.32 14.78
N GLY A 105 4.77 -15.25 14.40
CA GLY A 105 4.45 -14.58 13.15
C GLY A 105 5.07 -13.19 12.98
N THR A 106 4.36 -12.35 12.27
CA THR A 106 4.80 -11.02 11.90
C THR A 106 3.72 -10.00 12.22
N HIS A 107 4.11 -8.90 12.85
CA HIS A 107 3.24 -7.74 13.06
C HIS A 107 3.49 -6.73 11.94
N VAL A 108 2.42 -6.26 11.30
CA VAL A 108 2.47 -5.28 10.23
C VAL A 108 1.79 -4.00 10.69
N ASP A 109 2.53 -2.89 10.67
CA ASP A 109 1.98 -1.55 10.88
C ASP A 109 1.92 -0.83 9.55
N PHE A 110 0.74 -0.36 9.20
CA PHE A 110 0.48 0.39 7.99
C PHE A 110 0.05 1.82 8.34
N ARG A 111 0.65 2.79 7.67
CA ARG A 111 0.27 4.19 7.87
C ARG A 111 0.19 4.92 6.53
N HIS A 112 -0.95 5.53 6.27
CA HIS A 112 -1.16 6.39 5.11
C HIS A 112 -1.44 7.81 5.61
N ARG A 113 -0.55 8.73 5.30
CA ARG A 113 -0.71 10.15 5.58
C ARG A 113 -0.83 10.91 4.28
N ALA A 114 -1.61 11.98 4.28
CA ALA A 114 -1.77 12.84 3.11
C ALA A 114 -1.91 14.29 3.54
N MET A 115 -1.53 15.19 2.64
CA MET A 115 -1.61 16.63 2.82
C MET A 115 -2.02 17.25 1.50
N GLY A 116 -2.97 18.20 1.55
CA GLY A 116 -3.49 18.88 0.36
C GLY A 116 -5.01 18.82 0.30
N PHE A 117 -5.56 18.96 -0.89
CA PHE A 117 -7.00 18.80 -1.08
C PHE A 117 -7.35 17.31 -1.05
N ILE A 118 -8.23 16.92 -0.14
CA ILE A 118 -8.64 15.53 0.00
C ILE A 118 -10.16 15.48 -0.09
N ASP A 119 -10.64 14.81 -1.14
CA ASP A 119 -12.08 14.65 -1.34
C ASP A 119 -12.67 13.87 -0.15
N PRO A 120 -13.67 14.45 0.57
CA PRO A 120 -14.27 13.75 1.70
C PRO A 120 -14.82 12.37 1.38
N ALA A 121 -15.29 12.16 0.14
CA ALA A 121 -15.80 10.87 -0.30
C ALA A 121 -14.70 9.80 -0.35
N HIS A 122 -13.44 10.19 -0.59
CA HIS A 122 -12.33 9.25 -0.67
C HIS A 122 -11.82 8.81 0.71
N ARG A 123 -12.04 9.59 1.76
CA ARG A 123 -11.52 9.28 3.10
C ARG A 123 -11.99 7.92 3.61
N LYS A 124 -13.27 7.63 3.49
CA LYS A 124 -13.84 6.35 3.92
C LYS A 124 -13.39 5.19 3.05
N GLY A 125 -13.35 5.41 1.73
CA GLY A 125 -12.93 4.41 0.78
C GLY A 125 -11.49 3.98 0.97
N MET A 126 -10.59 4.92 1.30
CA MET A 126 -9.19 4.61 1.57
C MET A 126 -9.02 3.72 2.79
N THR A 127 -9.74 3.99 3.87
CA THR A 127 -9.68 3.17 5.08
C THR A 127 -10.09 1.73 4.79
N SER A 128 -11.22 1.55 4.10
CA SER A 128 -11.70 0.21 3.73
C SER A 128 -10.76 -0.49 2.75
N GLY A 129 -10.23 0.25 1.80
CA GLY A 129 -9.31 -0.29 0.79
C GLY A 129 -8.02 -0.80 1.40
N TRP A 130 -7.40 -0.04 2.30
CA TRP A 130 -6.18 -0.47 2.98
C TRP A 130 -6.42 -1.67 3.88
N LYS A 131 -7.55 -1.68 4.59
CA LYS A 131 -7.92 -2.83 5.42
C LYS A 131 -8.04 -4.09 4.58
N GLN A 132 -8.71 -4.00 3.44
CA GLN A 132 -8.88 -5.12 2.52
C GLN A 132 -7.53 -5.61 1.99
N MET A 133 -6.61 -4.69 1.69
CA MET A 133 -5.27 -5.05 1.24
C MET A 133 -4.51 -5.82 2.32
N LEU A 134 -4.53 -5.36 3.57
CA LEU A 134 -3.86 -6.05 4.67
C LEU A 134 -4.45 -7.45 4.90
N GLU A 135 -5.76 -7.60 4.82
CA GLU A 135 -6.42 -8.91 4.89
C GLU A 135 -5.99 -9.82 3.73
N GLY A 136 -5.82 -9.24 2.53
CA GLY A 136 -5.32 -9.96 1.37
C GLY A 136 -3.90 -10.48 1.55
N ILE A 137 -3.03 -9.68 2.17
CA ILE A 137 -1.66 -10.11 2.50
C ILE A 137 -1.70 -11.31 3.44
N ALA A 138 -2.55 -11.26 4.46
CA ALA A 138 -2.69 -12.37 5.41
C ALA A 138 -3.18 -13.64 4.70
N GLN A 139 -4.15 -13.53 3.79
CA GLN A 139 -4.65 -14.67 3.02
C GLN A 139 -3.60 -15.26 2.09
N ASP A 140 -2.80 -14.42 1.43
CA ASP A 140 -1.70 -14.87 0.58
C ASP A 140 -0.71 -15.71 1.36
N CYS A 141 -0.38 -15.30 2.58
CA CYS A 141 0.56 -16.02 3.43
C CYS A 141 0.00 -17.37 3.91
N VAL A 142 -1.30 -17.45 4.16
CA VAL A 142 -1.96 -18.71 4.50
C VAL A 142 -1.92 -19.67 3.32
N SER A 143 -2.17 -19.18 2.11
CA SER A 143 -2.12 -19.99 0.88
C SER A 143 -0.73 -20.56 0.63
N LEU A 144 0.34 -19.79 0.90
CA LEU A 144 1.72 -20.26 0.78
C LEU A 144 2.01 -21.43 1.71
N LYS A 145 1.46 -21.42 2.93
CA LYS A 145 1.64 -22.51 3.89
C LYS A 145 0.92 -23.81 3.49
N LYS A 146 -0.15 -23.69 2.70
CA LYS A 146 -0.93 -24.84 2.22
C LYS A 146 -0.38 -25.46 0.95
N GLY A 147 0.44 -24.71 0.25
CA GLY A 147 1.13 -25.16 -0.97
C GLY A 147 2.44 -25.78 -0.65
#